data_50dc987c1a76b18d53b5d5cc4f5f9196
#
_entry.id   50dc987c1a76b18d53b5d5cc4f5f9196
#
_cell.length_a   1.000
_cell.length_b   1.000
_cell.length_c   1.000
_cell.angle_alpha   90.00
_cell.angle_beta   90.00
_cell.angle_gamma   90.00
#
_symmetry.space_group_name_H-M   'P 1'
#
loop_
_entity.id
_entity.type
_entity.pdbx_description
1 polymer ?
#
loop_
_entity_poly.entity_id
_entity_poly.type
_entity_poly.pdbx_seq_one_letter_code
_entity_poly.pdbx_strand_id
1 'polypeptide(L)'
;SSTGRLDLFTRLITDHSTEFDRVNSRYSGPLYAEIAPNSFSVFARKGTMLNQIRFKIQHDLKHKKSEIVENHKSINKQIVGSHTPAKDFSINLRNPANNLVGYKAKRHTDLIDLTKINHYKIADFWDKVTTKRGRIVLDPGAFYILSSREYVSVPPKLAAEMAPYLSMIGEFRVHYAGFFDPGFGYSSNGSKKSRAVLEVRCHETPFVLELVAAIFQPNKL
;
A
#
# COMPACT_ATOMS: atom_id res chain seq x y z
N SER A 1 -5.75 -2.44 -3.14
CA SER A 1 -6.34 -3.61 -3.82
C SER A 1 -5.56 -4.87 -3.45
N SER A 2 -6.21 -6.00 -3.34
CA SER A 2 -5.55 -7.30 -3.10
C SER A 2 -4.60 -7.70 -4.24
N THR A 3 -4.83 -7.21 -5.44
CA THR A 3 -3.99 -7.43 -6.63
C THR A 3 -2.60 -6.80 -6.50
N GLY A 4 -2.47 -5.69 -5.80
CA GLY A 4 -1.17 -5.07 -5.50
C GLY A 4 -0.23 -6.01 -4.72
N ARG A 5 -0.77 -6.87 -3.85
CA ARG A 5 0.01 -7.88 -3.13
C ARG A 5 0.56 -9.00 -4.01
N LEU A 6 0.05 -9.14 -5.21
CA LEU A 6 0.57 -10.05 -6.24
C LEU A 6 1.48 -9.34 -7.24
N ASP A 7 1.81 -8.07 -6.97
CA ASP A 7 2.57 -7.23 -7.91
C ASP A 7 1.89 -7.15 -9.29
N LEU A 8 0.58 -7.20 -9.27
CA LEU A 8 -0.26 -7.03 -10.44
C LEU A 8 -0.65 -5.56 -10.55
N PHE A 9 -0.03 -4.88 -11.48
CA PHE A 9 -0.28 -3.48 -11.72
C PHE A 9 -1.50 -3.34 -12.63
N THR A 10 -2.50 -2.58 -12.18
CA THR A 10 -3.71 -2.34 -12.95
C THR A 10 -4.00 -0.85 -12.95
N ARG A 11 -4.00 -0.24 -14.12
CA ARG A 11 -4.31 1.19 -14.33
C ARG A 11 -5.60 1.37 -15.08
N LEU A 12 -6.42 2.29 -14.63
CA LEU A 12 -7.61 2.72 -15.36
C LEU A 12 -7.24 3.78 -16.38
N ILE A 13 -7.73 3.60 -17.60
CA ILE A 13 -7.57 4.54 -18.70
C ILE A 13 -8.96 4.95 -19.20
N THR A 14 -9.14 6.24 -19.49
CA THR A 14 -10.33 6.77 -20.14
C THR A 14 -9.93 7.50 -21.42
N ASP A 15 -10.85 7.60 -22.38
CA ASP A 15 -10.59 8.36 -23.59
C ASP A 15 -10.26 9.82 -23.26
N HIS A 16 -9.27 10.36 -23.97
CA HIS A 16 -8.82 11.76 -23.85
C HIS A 16 -8.30 12.16 -22.47
N SER A 17 -8.00 11.20 -21.59
CA SER A 17 -7.37 11.48 -20.29
C SER A 17 -5.87 11.59 -20.44
N THR A 18 -5.28 12.56 -19.75
CA THR A 18 -3.82 12.70 -19.59
C THR A 18 -3.30 12.05 -18.28
N GLU A 19 -4.21 11.54 -17.47
CA GLU A 19 -3.91 10.93 -16.16
C GLU A 19 -4.51 9.52 -16.08
N PHE A 20 -3.76 8.61 -15.48
CA PHE A 20 -4.26 7.28 -15.12
C PHE A 20 -5.10 7.33 -13.83
N ASP A 21 -5.94 6.31 -13.65
CA ASP A 21 -6.68 6.06 -12.41
C ASP A 21 -7.62 7.21 -12.01
N ARG A 22 -8.02 8.03 -12.98
CA ARG A 22 -8.94 9.13 -12.80
C ARG A 22 -10.00 9.15 -13.86
N VAL A 23 -11.26 9.25 -13.43
CA VAL A 23 -12.40 9.50 -14.30
C VAL A 23 -12.89 10.92 -14.07
N ASN A 24 -12.89 11.75 -15.10
CA ASN A 24 -13.31 13.13 -14.99
C ASN A 24 -14.82 13.23 -14.75
N SER A 25 -15.23 14.30 -14.05
CA SER A 25 -16.64 14.62 -13.88
C SER A 25 -17.33 14.72 -15.24
N ARG A 26 -18.52 14.13 -15.36
CA ARG A 26 -19.32 14.08 -16.58
C ARG A 26 -18.73 13.25 -17.74
N TYR A 27 -17.71 12.45 -17.48
CA TYR A 27 -17.22 11.52 -18.50
C TYR A 27 -18.30 10.49 -18.83
N SER A 28 -18.52 10.30 -20.13
CA SER A 28 -19.37 9.26 -20.68
C SER A 28 -18.61 8.57 -21.80
N GLY A 29 -18.24 7.34 -21.60
CA GLY A 29 -17.42 6.58 -22.52
C GLY A 29 -16.93 5.26 -21.90
N PRO A 30 -16.14 4.46 -22.66
CA PRO A 30 -15.60 3.22 -22.17
C PRO A 30 -14.52 3.44 -21.10
N LEU A 31 -14.37 2.46 -20.21
CA LEU A 31 -13.29 2.38 -19.25
C LEU A 31 -12.38 1.23 -19.67
N TYR A 32 -11.10 1.50 -19.81
CA TYR A 32 -10.08 0.51 -20.15
C TYR A 32 -9.21 0.22 -18.94
N ALA A 33 -8.64 -0.98 -18.88
CA ALA A 33 -7.66 -1.35 -17.87
C ALA A 33 -6.37 -1.82 -18.54
N GLU A 34 -5.26 -1.18 -18.23
CA GLU A 34 -3.93 -1.71 -18.49
C GLU A 34 -3.57 -2.66 -17.34
N ILE A 35 -3.19 -3.89 -17.67
CA ILE A 35 -2.90 -4.93 -16.68
C ILE A 35 -1.48 -5.42 -16.92
N ALA A 36 -0.58 -5.21 -15.95
CA ALA A 36 0.82 -5.62 -16.02
C ALA A 36 1.18 -6.50 -14.81
N PRO A 37 1.31 -7.83 -14.99
CA PRO A 37 1.83 -8.73 -13.98
C PRO A 37 3.37 -8.62 -13.96
N ASN A 38 3.94 -8.19 -12.82
CA ASN A 38 5.39 -7.96 -12.73
C ASN A 38 6.16 -9.12 -12.07
N SER A 39 5.56 -9.80 -11.07
CA SER A 39 6.24 -10.89 -10.35
C SER A 39 5.65 -12.26 -10.62
N PHE A 40 4.34 -12.36 -10.75
CA PHE A 40 3.65 -13.64 -10.90
C PHE A 40 2.85 -13.68 -12.20
N SER A 41 2.89 -14.81 -12.89
CA SER A 41 1.94 -15.08 -13.97
C SER A 41 0.54 -15.24 -13.39
N VAL A 42 -0.44 -14.50 -13.92
CA VAL A 42 -1.81 -14.52 -13.42
C VAL A 42 -2.79 -14.89 -14.52
N PHE A 43 -3.84 -15.58 -14.14
CA PHE A 43 -4.97 -15.86 -15.00
C PHE A 43 -6.19 -15.10 -14.51
N ALA A 44 -6.64 -14.14 -15.31
CA ALA A 44 -7.84 -13.34 -15.07
C ALA A 44 -8.93 -13.70 -16.09
N ARG A 45 -10.17 -13.75 -15.62
CA ARG A 45 -11.35 -13.99 -16.45
C ARG A 45 -12.21 -12.74 -16.54
N LYS A 46 -13.10 -12.71 -17.52
CA LYS A 46 -14.17 -11.70 -17.55
C LYS A 46 -14.92 -11.69 -16.22
N GLY A 47 -15.06 -10.52 -15.61
CA GLY A 47 -15.67 -10.34 -14.29
C GLY A 47 -14.70 -10.44 -13.10
N THR A 48 -13.40 -10.69 -13.32
CA THR A 48 -12.41 -10.59 -12.25
C THR A 48 -12.29 -9.13 -11.79
N MET A 49 -12.45 -8.91 -10.48
CA MET A 49 -12.30 -7.58 -9.87
C MET A 49 -10.82 -7.23 -9.71
N LEU A 50 -10.36 -6.24 -10.48
CA LEU A 50 -8.96 -5.83 -10.49
C LEU A 50 -8.74 -4.49 -9.79
N ASN A 51 -9.68 -3.56 -9.92
CA ASN A 51 -9.60 -2.20 -9.39
C ASN A 51 -10.75 -1.90 -8.44
N GLN A 52 -10.55 -0.89 -7.60
CA GLN A 52 -11.57 -0.34 -6.73
C GLN A 52 -11.86 1.10 -7.17
N ILE A 53 -13.15 1.42 -7.37
CA ILE A 53 -13.58 2.78 -7.69
C ILE A 53 -14.00 3.54 -6.43
N ARG A 54 -13.67 4.82 -6.39
CA ARG A 54 -14.09 5.76 -5.33
C ARG A 54 -14.69 7.01 -5.95
N PHE A 55 -15.81 7.44 -5.43
CA PHE A 55 -16.42 8.71 -5.80
C PHE A 55 -15.94 9.80 -4.84
N LYS A 56 -15.43 10.89 -5.38
CA LYS A 56 -14.99 12.07 -4.61
C LYS A 56 -15.93 13.23 -4.92
N ILE A 57 -16.53 13.82 -3.89
CA ILE A 57 -17.26 15.08 -4.00
C ILE A 57 -16.27 16.17 -3.63
N GLN A 58 -15.94 17.03 -4.60
CA GLN A 58 -15.09 18.18 -4.34
C GLN A 58 -15.98 19.30 -3.77
N HIS A 59 -15.90 19.50 -2.46
CA HIS A 59 -16.38 20.73 -1.87
C HIS A 59 -15.37 21.83 -2.16
N ASP A 60 -15.82 22.95 -2.72
CA ASP A 60 -15.02 24.17 -2.84
C ASP A 60 -14.66 24.70 -1.46
N LEU A 61 -13.56 24.24 -0.94
CA LEU A 61 -12.98 24.71 0.33
C LEU A 61 -12.32 26.08 0.10
N LYS A 62 -13.12 27.10 -0.25
CA LYS A 62 -12.65 28.50 -0.30
C LYS A 62 -12.40 29.13 1.08
N HIS A 63 -12.65 28.40 2.17
CA HIS A 63 -12.49 28.94 3.52
C HIS A 63 -11.56 28.13 4.42
N LYS A 64 -10.52 28.81 4.91
CA LYS A 64 -9.68 28.52 6.08
C LYS A 64 -8.61 27.43 5.94
N LYS A 65 -7.49 27.79 5.30
CA LYS A 65 -6.24 26.97 5.34
C LYS A 65 -5.78 26.61 6.76
N SER A 66 -5.95 27.50 7.75
CA SER A 66 -5.54 27.26 9.15
C SER A 66 -6.35 26.19 9.85
N GLU A 67 -7.66 26.22 9.71
CA GLU A 67 -8.58 25.25 10.34
C GLU A 67 -8.43 23.84 9.72
N ILE A 68 -8.07 23.79 8.42
CA ILE A 68 -7.73 22.54 7.73
C ILE A 68 -6.47 21.91 8.32
N VAL A 69 -5.42 22.69 8.58
CA VAL A 69 -4.15 22.18 9.13
C VAL A 69 -4.32 21.63 10.56
N GLU A 70 -5.08 22.29 11.43
CA GLU A 70 -5.35 21.80 12.78
C GLU A 70 -6.20 20.54 12.79
N ASN A 71 -7.26 20.51 11.97
CA ASN A 71 -8.06 19.32 11.79
C ASN A 71 -7.24 18.12 11.25
N HIS A 72 -6.28 18.38 10.33
CA HIS A 72 -5.37 17.35 9.82
C HIS A 72 -4.49 16.75 10.93
N LYS A 73 -3.93 17.58 11.81
CA LYS A 73 -3.12 17.09 12.95
C LYS A 73 -3.95 16.21 13.89
N SER A 74 -5.15 16.65 14.23
CA SER A 74 -6.06 15.91 15.11
C SER A 74 -6.48 14.55 14.53
N ILE A 75 -6.82 14.49 13.24
CA ILE A 75 -7.24 13.25 12.58
C ILE A 75 -6.06 12.29 12.39
N ASN A 76 -4.89 12.77 12.02
CA ASN A 76 -3.71 11.91 11.92
C ASN A 76 -3.38 11.27 13.27
N LYS A 77 -3.53 12.00 14.38
CA LYS A 77 -3.40 11.46 15.73
C LYS A 77 -4.41 10.35 16.02
N GLN A 78 -5.64 10.46 15.51
CA GLN A 78 -6.66 9.42 15.65
C GLN A 78 -6.34 8.15 14.84
N ILE A 79 -5.76 8.31 13.63
CA ILE A 79 -5.47 7.19 12.72
C ILE A 79 -4.23 6.41 13.16
N VAL A 80 -3.15 7.08 13.55
CA VAL A 80 -1.85 6.45 13.84
C VAL A 80 -1.56 6.30 15.34
N GLY A 81 -2.34 6.97 16.20
CA GLY A 81 -2.18 6.92 17.65
C GLY A 81 -1.25 8.00 18.24
N SER A 82 -1.26 8.11 19.58
CA SER A 82 -0.70 9.28 20.28
C SER A 82 0.80 9.29 20.50
N HIS A 83 1.52 8.21 20.19
CA HIS A 83 2.94 8.06 20.54
C HIS A 83 3.94 8.36 19.42
N THR A 84 3.45 8.65 18.23
CA THR A 84 4.31 9.05 17.11
C THR A 84 3.75 10.35 16.53
N PRO A 85 4.55 11.38 16.29
CA PRO A 85 4.11 12.48 15.45
C PRO A 85 3.72 11.85 14.12
N ALA A 86 2.43 11.89 13.80
CA ALA A 86 1.80 11.16 12.71
C ALA A 86 2.27 11.69 11.37
N LYS A 87 3.43 11.28 10.91
CA LYS A 87 3.94 11.70 9.62
C LYS A 87 4.43 10.54 8.77
N ASP A 88 5.14 9.57 9.35
CA ASP A 88 5.90 8.64 8.53
C ASP A 88 5.69 7.20 8.99
N PHE A 89 5.47 6.28 8.03
CA PHE A 89 5.55 4.86 8.30
C PHE A 89 6.97 4.37 8.12
N SER A 90 7.44 3.61 9.10
CA SER A 90 8.71 2.89 9.02
C SER A 90 8.49 1.39 8.85
N ILE A 91 9.48 0.70 8.29
CA ILE A 91 9.42 -0.76 8.15
C ILE A 91 9.69 -1.43 9.49
N ASN A 92 8.89 -2.45 9.80
CA ASN A 92 9.10 -3.27 10.99
C ASN A 92 10.21 -4.30 10.76
N LEU A 93 11.42 -3.96 11.16
CA LEU A 93 12.59 -4.86 11.12
C LEU A 93 12.85 -5.58 12.43
N ARG A 94 11.91 -5.54 13.38
CA ARG A 94 12.01 -6.23 14.67
C ARG A 94 10.81 -7.16 14.87
N ASN A 95 11.08 -8.46 14.88
CA ASN A 95 10.12 -9.47 15.29
C ASN A 95 10.82 -10.41 16.27
N PRO A 96 10.59 -10.25 17.57
CA PRO A 96 11.31 -11.04 18.59
C PRO A 96 10.97 -12.54 18.54
N ALA A 97 9.82 -12.91 17.96
CA ALA A 97 9.38 -14.31 17.97
C ALA A 97 10.17 -15.18 16.99
N ASN A 98 10.45 -14.68 15.78
CA ASN A 98 11.05 -15.51 14.72
C ASN A 98 11.88 -14.71 13.69
N ASN A 99 12.15 -13.44 13.96
CA ASN A 99 12.86 -12.51 13.07
C ASN A 99 12.22 -12.35 11.67
N LEU A 100 11.03 -12.89 11.43
CA LEU A 100 10.31 -12.73 10.17
C LEU A 100 9.82 -11.30 10.03
N VAL A 101 10.24 -10.62 8.98
CA VAL A 101 9.88 -9.21 8.71
C VAL A 101 9.06 -9.02 7.44
N GLY A 102 8.97 -10.04 6.62
CA GLY A 102 8.20 -10.00 5.39
C GLY A 102 8.39 -11.21 4.49
N TYR A 103 8.02 -11.04 3.24
CA TYR A 103 8.10 -12.06 2.21
C TYR A 103 8.67 -11.45 0.93
N LYS A 104 9.44 -12.24 0.20
CA LYS A 104 9.98 -11.94 -1.12
C LYS A 104 9.29 -12.83 -2.14
N ALA A 105 8.84 -12.27 -3.26
CA ALA A 105 8.26 -13.05 -4.35
C ALA A 105 9.30 -13.98 -4.98
N LYS A 106 8.94 -15.24 -5.16
CA LYS A 106 9.75 -16.21 -5.89
C LYS A 106 9.68 -15.94 -7.39
N ARG A 107 10.73 -16.26 -8.08
CA ARG A 107 10.77 -16.29 -9.55
C ARG A 107 10.29 -17.66 -10.07
N HIS A 108 9.76 -17.68 -11.28
CA HIS A 108 9.39 -18.93 -11.98
C HIS A 108 8.42 -19.79 -11.18
N THR A 109 7.43 -19.14 -10.57
CA THR A 109 6.33 -19.84 -9.88
C THR A 109 5.28 -20.32 -10.87
N ASP A 110 4.37 -21.13 -10.38
CA ASP A 110 3.21 -21.56 -11.13
C ASP A 110 2.21 -20.43 -11.36
N LEU A 111 1.22 -20.65 -12.22
CA LEU A 111 0.18 -19.69 -12.60
C LEU A 111 -0.80 -19.47 -11.44
N ILE A 112 -1.11 -18.21 -11.14
CA ILE A 112 -2.12 -17.81 -10.15
C ILE A 112 -3.45 -17.55 -10.84
N ASP A 113 -4.45 -18.37 -10.61
CA ASP A 113 -5.82 -18.09 -11.01
C ASP A 113 -6.50 -17.17 -9.98
N LEU A 114 -6.80 -15.94 -10.39
CA LEU A 114 -7.34 -14.89 -9.51
C LEU A 114 -8.76 -15.20 -9.00
N THR A 115 -9.43 -16.20 -9.54
CA THR A 115 -10.75 -16.65 -9.06
C THR A 115 -10.66 -17.60 -7.88
N LYS A 116 -9.49 -18.18 -7.61
CA LYS A 116 -9.27 -19.16 -6.55
C LYS A 116 -8.81 -18.47 -5.27
N ILE A 117 -9.73 -18.25 -4.34
CA ILE A 117 -9.47 -17.61 -3.06
C ILE A 117 -8.95 -18.65 -2.05
N ASN A 118 -7.91 -18.32 -1.27
CA ASN A 118 -7.30 -19.19 -0.24
C ASN A 118 -6.88 -20.59 -0.75
N HIS A 119 -6.56 -20.71 -2.04
CA HIS A 119 -6.24 -21.98 -2.68
C HIS A 119 -4.74 -22.30 -2.64
N TYR A 120 -3.89 -21.29 -2.79
CA TYR A 120 -2.45 -21.47 -2.97
C TYR A 120 -1.70 -21.49 -1.64
N LYS A 121 -0.66 -22.34 -1.55
CA LYS A 121 0.24 -22.35 -0.40
C LYS A 121 1.24 -21.17 -0.52
N ILE A 122 1.38 -20.42 0.54
CA ILE A 122 2.30 -19.25 0.58
C ILE A 122 3.73 -19.66 0.20
N ALA A 123 4.18 -20.82 0.69
CA ALA A 123 5.55 -21.30 0.47
C ALA A 123 5.87 -21.61 -1.00
N ASP A 124 4.88 -21.82 -1.85
CA ASP A 124 5.09 -22.09 -3.27
C ASP A 124 5.45 -20.80 -4.04
N PHE A 125 4.98 -19.64 -3.56
CA PHE A 125 5.10 -18.35 -4.23
C PHE A 125 6.01 -17.36 -3.51
N TRP A 126 6.28 -17.56 -2.22
CA TRP A 126 6.95 -16.59 -1.38
C TRP A 126 8.06 -17.21 -0.53
N ASP A 127 9.21 -16.53 -0.51
CA ASP A 127 10.29 -16.79 0.43
C ASP A 127 10.13 -15.91 1.68
N LYS A 128 10.38 -16.48 2.85
CA LYS A 128 10.42 -15.73 4.10
C LYS A 128 11.63 -14.83 4.16
N VAL A 129 11.42 -13.55 4.49
CA VAL A 129 12.49 -12.59 4.72
C VAL A 129 12.68 -12.43 6.22
N THR A 130 13.86 -12.78 6.71
CA THR A 130 14.23 -12.66 8.11
C THR A 130 15.29 -11.58 8.32
N THR A 131 15.17 -10.84 9.42
CA THR A 131 16.16 -9.82 9.76
C THR A 131 17.38 -10.42 10.44
N LYS A 132 18.56 -9.88 10.10
CA LYS A 132 19.79 -10.11 10.83
C LYS A 132 20.23 -8.78 11.45
N ARG A 133 20.29 -8.69 12.79
CA ARG A 133 20.68 -7.46 13.51
C ARG A 133 19.88 -6.21 13.14
N GLY A 134 18.59 -6.36 12.83
CA GLY A 134 17.72 -5.24 12.43
C GLY A 134 17.95 -4.69 11.03
N ARG A 135 18.54 -5.49 10.14
CA ARG A 135 18.82 -5.13 8.76
C ARG A 135 18.32 -6.19 7.79
N ILE A 136 17.88 -5.75 6.63
CA ILE A 136 17.64 -6.61 5.46
C ILE A 136 18.24 -5.95 4.22
N VAL A 137 18.62 -6.76 3.27
CA VAL A 137 19.04 -6.30 1.93
C VAL A 137 17.92 -6.61 0.97
N LEU A 138 17.51 -5.62 0.19
CA LEU A 138 16.55 -5.78 -0.90
C LEU A 138 17.33 -5.97 -2.20
N ASP A 139 17.04 -7.06 -2.92
CA ASP A 139 17.66 -7.35 -4.19
C ASP A 139 17.02 -6.53 -5.31
N PRO A 140 17.81 -6.11 -6.32
CA PRO A 140 17.31 -5.41 -7.48
C PRO A 140 16.23 -6.19 -8.22
N GLY A 141 15.18 -5.51 -8.65
CA GLY A 141 14.05 -6.07 -9.38
C GLY A 141 13.19 -7.06 -8.60
N ALA A 142 13.52 -7.36 -7.34
CA ALA A 142 12.71 -8.25 -6.51
C ALA A 142 11.54 -7.50 -5.86
N PHE A 143 10.42 -8.20 -5.69
CA PHE A 143 9.22 -7.70 -5.04
C PHE A 143 9.10 -8.26 -3.63
N TYR A 144 8.78 -7.38 -2.70
CA TYR A 144 8.68 -7.70 -1.28
C TYR A 144 7.33 -7.24 -0.72
N ILE A 145 6.81 -8.01 0.21
CA ILE A 145 5.74 -7.60 1.11
C ILE A 145 6.32 -7.45 2.50
N LEU A 146 6.29 -6.23 3.01
CA LEU A 146 6.78 -5.88 4.35
C LEU A 146 5.63 -5.34 5.19
N SER A 147 5.84 -5.14 6.49
CA SER A 147 4.85 -4.51 7.35
C SER A 147 5.37 -3.23 7.97
N SER A 148 4.46 -2.29 8.23
CA SER A 148 4.82 -1.09 8.99
C SER A 148 5.17 -1.44 10.44
N ARG A 149 6.02 -0.62 11.04
CA ARG A 149 6.29 -0.65 12.48
C ARG A 149 5.10 -0.09 13.26
N GLU A 150 4.52 0.96 12.71
CA GLU A 150 3.38 1.65 13.28
C GLU A 150 2.10 0.84 13.08
N TYR A 151 1.19 1.00 14.03
CA TYR A 151 -0.17 0.47 13.94
C TYR A 151 -1.11 1.52 13.38
N VAL A 152 -2.03 1.10 12.55
CA VAL A 152 -3.06 1.93 11.91
C VAL A 152 -4.43 1.54 12.45
N SER A 153 -5.24 2.55 12.73
CA SER A 153 -6.65 2.41 13.12
C SER A 153 -7.44 3.53 12.48
N VAL A 154 -8.23 3.20 11.48
CA VAL A 154 -9.04 4.18 10.74
C VAL A 154 -10.47 4.14 11.27
N PRO A 155 -10.99 5.24 11.84
CA PRO A 155 -12.37 5.30 12.29
C PRO A 155 -13.36 5.00 11.16
N PRO A 156 -14.57 4.44 11.46
CA PRO A 156 -15.54 4.05 10.42
C PRO A 156 -16.05 5.17 9.51
N LYS A 157 -15.91 6.42 9.94
CA LYS A 157 -16.32 7.61 9.17
C LYS A 157 -15.19 8.23 8.35
N LEU A 158 -14.00 7.65 8.41
CA LEU A 158 -12.80 8.16 7.74
C LEU A 158 -12.21 7.08 6.85
N ALA A 159 -11.50 7.52 5.82
CA ALA A 159 -10.60 6.71 5.02
C ALA A 159 -9.22 7.35 5.02
N ALA A 160 -8.19 6.59 4.72
CA ALA A 160 -6.84 7.12 4.62
C ALA A 160 -6.11 6.52 3.42
N GLU A 161 -5.16 7.29 2.90
CA GLU A 161 -4.29 6.89 1.80
C GLU A 161 -2.83 7.13 2.20
N MET A 162 -1.95 6.19 1.85
CA MET A 162 -0.51 6.41 2.01
C MET A 162 0.00 7.27 0.87
N ALA A 163 0.68 8.35 1.18
CA ALA A 163 1.43 9.13 0.21
C ALA A 163 2.90 8.74 0.20
N PRO A 164 3.57 8.77 -0.96
CA PRO A 164 5.01 8.58 -1.02
C PRO A 164 5.74 9.66 -0.20
N TYR A 165 6.69 9.24 0.62
CA TYR A 165 7.59 10.16 1.29
C TYR A 165 8.73 10.50 0.33
N LEU A 166 8.84 11.79 -0.07
CA LEU A 166 9.89 12.29 -0.95
C LEU A 166 10.17 11.35 -2.16
N SER A 167 9.36 11.47 -3.19
CA SER A 167 9.51 10.73 -4.46
C SER A 167 10.86 10.92 -5.17
N MET A 168 11.72 11.79 -4.67
CA MET A 168 13.02 12.13 -5.23
C MET A 168 14.23 11.48 -4.51
N ILE A 169 14.01 10.73 -3.45
CA ILE A 169 15.11 10.07 -2.73
C ILE A 169 15.12 8.58 -3.07
N GLY A 170 15.98 8.22 -4.02
CA GLY A 170 16.52 6.87 -4.19
C GLY A 170 15.72 5.90 -5.02
N GLU A 171 16.37 4.82 -5.30
CA GLU A 171 16.01 3.61 -6.06
C GLU A 171 14.86 2.79 -5.42
N PHE A 172 14.40 3.19 -4.23
CA PHE A 172 13.42 2.47 -3.46
C PHE A 172 12.03 3.04 -3.70
N ARG A 173 11.16 2.25 -4.31
CA ARG A 173 9.76 2.64 -4.52
C ARG A 173 8.83 1.65 -3.85
N VAL A 174 7.84 2.19 -3.16
CA VAL A 174 6.65 1.43 -2.82
C VAL A 174 5.68 1.60 -3.99
N HIS A 175 5.32 0.49 -4.57
CA HIS A 175 4.67 0.46 -5.88
C HIS A 175 3.20 0.83 -5.87
N TYR A 176 2.52 0.64 -4.75
CA TYR A 176 1.07 0.80 -4.68
C TYR A 176 0.71 1.78 -3.58
N ALA A 177 -0.03 2.82 -3.91
CA ALA A 177 -0.63 3.70 -2.93
C ALA A 177 -1.57 2.87 -2.06
N GLY A 178 -1.19 2.65 -0.80
CA GLY A 178 -2.01 1.91 0.15
C GLY A 178 -3.24 2.72 0.53
N PHE A 179 -4.42 2.15 0.31
CA PHE A 179 -5.67 2.70 0.77
C PHE A 179 -6.16 1.93 1.98
N PHE A 180 -6.57 2.65 3.00
CA PHE A 180 -7.17 2.11 4.21
C PHE A 180 -8.66 2.40 4.22
N ASP A 181 -9.45 1.36 4.09
CA ASP A 181 -10.90 1.45 4.16
C ASP A 181 -11.39 1.95 5.53
N PRO A 182 -12.57 2.56 5.60
CA PRO A 182 -13.22 2.89 6.85
C PRO A 182 -13.31 1.67 7.78
N GLY A 183 -12.87 1.83 9.01
CA GLY A 183 -12.84 0.75 10.00
C GLY A 183 -11.60 -0.15 9.94
N PHE A 184 -10.61 0.12 9.09
CA PHE A 184 -9.36 -0.64 9.06
C PHE A 184 -8.64 -0.57 10.42
N GLY A 185 -8.40 -1.74 11.03
CA GLY A 185 -7.74 -1.83 12.34
C GLY A 185 -8.47 -1.12 13.49
N TYR A 186 -9.73 -0.72 13.28
CA TYR A 186 -10.53 -0.03 14.30
C TYR A 186 -11.25 -1.00 15.22
N SER A 187 -11.35 -0.60 16.48
CA SER A 187 -12.22 -1.22 17.47
C SER A 187 -12.69 -0.12 18.44
N SER A 188 -13.96 -0.14 18.83
CA SER A 188 -14.54 0.86 19.73
C SER A 188 -13.84 0.94 21.10
N ASN A 189 -13.27 -0.17 21.57
CA ASN A 189 -12.50 -0.25 22.82
C ASN A 189 -10.99 -0.03 22.61
N GLY A 190 -10.54 0.33 21.41
CA GLY A 190 -9.13 0.56 21.09
C GLY A 190 -8.22 -0.68 21.09
N SER A 191 -8.79 -1.87 21.28
CA SER A 191 -8.02 -3.13 21.39
C SER A 191 -7.48 -3.64 20.07
N LYS A 192 -8.17 -3.35 18.95
CA LYS A 192 -7.79 -3.81 17.61
C LYS A 192 -6.96 -2.73 16.91
N LYS A 193 -5.78 -3.11 16.48
CA LYS A 193 -4.90 -2.28 15.65
C LYS A 193 -4.25 -3.17 14.60
N SER A 194 -4.10 -2.67 13.38
CA SER A 194 -3.49 -3.43 12.28
C SER A 194 -2.27 -2.70 11.76
N ARG A 195 -1.27 -3.44 11.32
CA ARG A 195 -0.12 -2.87 10.63
C ARG A 195 -0.45 -2.64 9.16
N ALA A 196 0.11 -1.60 8.57
CA ALA A 196 0.05 -1.43 7.12
C ALA A 196 0.90 -2.51 6.44
N VAL A 197 0.42 -2.99 5.31
CA VAL A 197 1.20 -3.86 4.42
C VAL A 197 1.81 -2.97 3.34
N LEU A 198 3.10 -3.12 3.15
CA LEU A 198 3.92 -2.32 2.24
C LEU A 198 4.39 -3.21 1.10
N GLU A 199 3.97 -2.90 -0.11
CA GLU A 199 4.41 -3.55 -1.34
C GLU A 199 5.64 -2.78 -1.88
N VAL A 200 6.79 -3.45 -1.89
CA VAL A 200 8.09 -2.80 -2.07
C VAL A 200 8.88 -3.44 -3.21
N ARG A 201 9.43 -2.62 -4.09
CA ARG A 201 10.38 -3.05 -5.12
C ARG A 201 11.62 -2.17 -5.09
N CYS A 202 12.79 -2.80 -5.12
CA CYS A 202 14.06 -2.15 -5.36
C CYS A 202 14.36 -2.19 -6.87
N HIS A 203 14.84 -1.10 -7.46
CA HIS A 203 15.00 -1.03 -8.92
C HIS A 203 16.36 -1.55 -9.39
N GLU A 204 17.40 -0.75 -9.38
CA GLU A 204 18.65 -1.07 -10.07
C GLU A 204 19.77 -1.55 -9.14
N THR A 205 19.81 -1.04 -7.92
CA THR A 205 20.87 -1.36 -6.95
C THR A 205 20.36 -2.06 -5.71
N PRO A 206 21.13 -2.96 -5.08
CA PRO A 206 20.76 -3.51 -3.78
C PRO A 206 20.59 -2.40 -2.76
N PHE A 207 19.52 -2.48 -1.98
CA PHE A 207 19.21 -1.48 -0.97
C PHE A 207 19.21 -2.09 0.43
N VAL A 208 19.97 -1.49 1.36
CA VAL A 208 19.99 -1.91 2.75
C VAL A 208 18.94 -1.14 3.53
N LEU A 209 17.96 -1.85 4.06
CA LEU A 209 16.99 -1.28 5.00
C LEU A 209 17.46 -1.48 6.43
N GLU A 210 17.54 -0.39 7.17
CA GLU A 210 17.82 -0.35 8.60
C GLU A 210 16.64 0.25 9.38
N LEU A 211 16.71 0.21 10.69
CA LEU A 211 15.60 0.56 11.60
C LEU A 211 15.09 2.00 11.51
N VAL A 212 15.73 2.87 10.75
CA VAL A 212 15.52 4.33 10.71
C VAL A 212 14.80 4.80 9.43
N ALA A 213 14.52 3.92 8.47
CA ALA A 213 13.90 4.34 7.21
C ALA A 213 12.41 4.69 7.41
N ALA A 214 12.10 5.98 7.43
CA ALA A 214 10.75 6.50 7.26
C ALA A 214 10.39 6.45 5.76
N ILE A 215 9.27 5.82 5.39
CA ILE A 215 8.98 5.53 3.97
C ILE A 215 7.70 6.19 3.48
N PHE A 216 6.78 6.59 4.35
CA PHE A 216 5.47 7.13 3.96
C PHE A 216 4.89 8.16 4.91
N GLN A 217 4.06 9.04 4.33
CA GLN A 217 3.16 9.91 5.08
C GLN A 217 1.70 9.49 4.84
N PRO A 218 0.83 9.42 5.86
CA PRO A 218 -0.59 9.27 5.66
C PRO A 218 -1.18 10.57 5.11
N ASN A 219 -1.77 10.50 3.91
CA ASN A 219 -2.56 11.58 3.34
C ASN A 219 -4.04 11.36 3.59
N LYS A 220 -4.76 12.47 3.70
CA LYS A 220 -6.21 12.52 3.82
C LYS A 220 -6.89 12.40 2.46
N LEU A 221 -7.98 11.68 2.46
CA LEU A 221 -9.01 11.77 1.43
C LEU A 221 -10.20 12.56 1.97
#